data_8b2acb8aed648262a7a1834f65a3c28e
#
_entry.id   8b2acb8aed648262a7a1834f65a3c28e
#
_cell.length_a   1.000
_cell.length_b   1.000
_cell.length_c   1.000
_cell.angle_alpha   90.00
_cell.angle_beta   90.00
_cell.angle_gamma   90.00
#
_symmetry.space_group_name_H-M   'P 1'
#
loop_
_entity.id
_entity.type
_entity.pdbx_description
1 polymer ?
#
loop_
_entity_poly.entity_id
_entity_poly.type
_entity_poly.pdbx_seq_one_letter_code
_entity_poly.pdbx_strand_id
1 'polypeptide(L)'
;VRFGVITAMPAEAKTFNSDSGYSEQNSWHFTTGSAGQKNARLSAESLLGQGCDCLISWGVAGALDPQLAVGDLIVTSAVINDRSECFNFDSDDLKSLVETFKPLDPKVGGLIYSTEKPVPLAIEKQELHEKFCAESVDMESAAIAKVARDAQINFIAVRCIVDRSDCDLPVAATSSFKDNGKVDVFQLLKALTQNPLQLV
;
A
#
# COMPACT_ATOMS: atom_id res chain seq x y z
N VAL A 1 -0.47 18.20 12.51
CA VAL A 1 -0.67 17.64 11.16
C VAL A 1 -1.99 16.88 11.12
N ARG A 2 -2.77 17.07 10.04
CA ARG A 2 -4.00 16.30 9.78
C ARG A 2 -3.67 15.18 8.78
N PHE A 3 -3.63 13.97 9.30
CA PHE A 3 -3.37 12.78 8.48
C PHE A 3 -4.67 12.23 7.90
N GLY A 4 -4.67 11.97 6.59
CA GLY A 4 -5.74 11.28 5.89
C GLY A 4 -5.32 9.84 5.58
N VAL A 5 -5.92 8.85 6.25
CA VAL A 5 -5.60 7.43 6.05
C VAL A 5 -6.59 6.81 5.07
N ILE A 6 -6.06 6.19 4.03
CA ILE A 6 -6.82 5.54 2.96
C ILE A 6 -6.52 4.05 2.99
N THR A 7 -7.56 3.24 3.14
CA THR A 7 -7.50 1.79 3.02
C THR A 7 -8.38 1.32 1.87
N ALA A 8 -7.97 0.27 1.18
CA ALA A 8 -8.78 -0.33 0.12
C ALA A 8 -9.86 -1.27 0.68
N MET A 9 -9.65 -1.80 1.88
CA MET A 9 -10.45 -2.88 2.44
C MET A 9 -10.82 -2.64 3.90
N PRO A 10 -12.04 -3.04 4.34
CA PRO A 10 -12.44 -2.95 5.75
C PRO A 10 -11.53 -3.74 6.71
N ALA A 11 -10.89 -4.81 6.22
CA ALA A 11 -9.93 -5.59 7.02
C ALA A 11 -8.67 -4.78 7.34
N GLU A 12 -8.15 -4.02 6.37
CA GLU A 12 -7.02 -3.12 6.57
C GLU A 12 -7.35 -1.99 7.55
N ALA A 13 -8.55 -1.41 7.44
CA ALA A 13 -8.99 -0.36 8.35
C ALA A 13 -9.00 -0.81 9.83
N LYS A 14 -9.29 -2.09 10.09
CA LYS A 14 -9.29 -2.65 11.45
C LYS A 14 -7.89 -2.82 12.04
N THR A 15 -6.85 -2.83 11.22
CA THR A 15 -5.46 -2.95 11.70
C THR A 15 -4.90 -1.61 12.18
N PHE A 16 -5.54 -0.50 11.82
CA PHE A 16 -5.14 0.81 12.27
C PHE A 16 -5.79 1.13 13.62
N ASN A 17 -4.97 1.35 14.63
CA ASN A 17 -5.42 1.78 15.96
C ASN A 17 -5.02 3.24 16.19
N SER A 18 -5.99 4.15 16.18
CA SER A 18 -5.77 5.58 16.43
C SER A 18 -5.39 5.90 17.88
N ASP A 19 -5.61 4.96 18.82
CA ASP A 19 -5.40 5.18 20.25
C ASP A 19 -3.96 4.90 20.71
N SER A 20 -3.10 4.43 19.80
CA SER A 20 -1.72 4.04 20.12
C SER A 20 -0.74 5.21 20.18
N GLY A 21 -0.97 6.18 21.07
CA GLY A 21 0.08 7.11 21.55
C GLY A 21 0.44 8.26 20.60
N TYR A 22 -0.44 8.64 19.70
CA TYR A 22 -0.23 9.82 18.84
C TYR A 22 -0.39 11.10 19.66
N SER A 23 0.50 12.08 19.42
CA SER A 23 0.48 13.35 20.13
C SER A 23 -0.88 14.05 19.97
N GLU A 24 -1.34 14.76 21.01
CA GLU A 24 -2.58 15.56 21.00
C GLU A 24 -2.64 16.63 19.87
N GLN A 25 -1.51 16.83 19.16
CA GLN A 25 -1.38 17.80 18.06
C GLN A 25 -1.76 17.22 16.69
N ASN A 26 -1.97 15.90 16.57
CA ASN A 26 -2.29 15.23 15.32
C ASN A 26 -3.75 14.81 15.27
N SER A 27 -4.44 15.10 14.16
CA SER A 27 -5.78 14.58 13.90
C SER A 27 -5.75 13.56 12.77
N TRP A 28 -6.60 12.53 12.89
CA TRP A 28 -6.65 11.41 11.97
C TRP A 28 -8.02 11.34 11.32
N HIS A 29 -8.05 11.36 10.00
CA HIS A 29 -9.24 11.21 9.17
C HIS A 29 -9.12 9.91 8.38
N PHE A 30 -10.17 9.12 8.35
CA PHE A 30 -10.15 7.80 7.73
C PHE A 30 -11.16 7.70 6.61
N THR A 31 -10.76 7.02 5.55
CA THR A 31 -11.69 6.55 4.53
C THR A 31 -11.32 5.14 4.10
N THR A 32 -12.33 4.29 3.98
CA THR A 32 -12.20 2.96 3.40
C THR A 32 -12.91 2.97 2.06
N GLY A 33 -12.13 2.85 1.00
CA GLY A 33 -12.64 2.78 -0.35
C GLY A 33 -12.94 1.36 -0.80
N SER A 34 -12.86 1.13 -2.09
CA SER A 34 -12.72 -0.18 -2.72
C SER A 34 -11.37 -0.22 -3.41
N ALA A 35 -10.84 -1.42 -3.66
CA ALA A 35 -9.55 -1.59 -4.33
C ALA A 35 -9.49 -0.88 -5.70
N GLY A 36 -8.30 -0.51 -6.10
CA GLY A 36 -7.93 0.04 -7.40
C GLY A 36 -7.82 1.55 -7.47
N GLN A 37 -7.07 2.00 -8.45
CA GLN A 37 -6.62 3.39 -8.66
C GLN A 37 -7.76 4.43 -8.62
N LYS A 38 -8.89 4.13 -9.28
CA LYS A 38 -10.03 5.06 -9.33
C LYS A 38 -10.63 5.35 -7.96
N ASN A 39 -10.84 4.30 -7.17
CA ASN A 39 -11.45 4.43 -5.84
C ASN A 39 -10.47 5.08 -4.86
N ALA A 40 -9.20 4.70 -4.93
CA ALA A 40 -8.12 5.31 -4.15
C ALA A 40 -8.02 6.82 -4.41
N ARG A 41 -8.10 7.24 -5.67
CA ARG A 41 -8.12 8.66 -6.03
C ARG A 41 -9.31 9.40 -5.41
N LEU A 42 -10.53 8.87 -5.53
CA LEU A 42 -11.73 9.50 -4.95
C LEU A 42 -11.64 9.62 -3.42
N SER A 43 -11.10 8.61 -2.77
CA SER A 43 -10.84 8.63 -1.33
C SER A 43 -9.83 9.71 -0.94
N ALA A 44 -8.74 9.85 -1.70
CA ALA A 44 -7.72 10.86 -1.49
C ALA A 44 -8.29 12.29 -1.69
N GLU A 45 -9.04 12.52 -2.76
CA GLU A 45 -9.71 13.81 -3.04
C GLU A 45 -10.70 14.18 -1.92
N SER A 46 -11.44 13.21 -1.38
CA SER A 46 -12.37 13.42 -0.25
C SER A 46 -11.65 13.87 1.02
N LEU A 47 -10.52 13.22 1.36
CA LEU A 47 -9.70 13.59 2.53
C LEU A 47 -9.01 14.94 2.34
N LEU A 48 -8.56 15.23 1.13
CA LEU A 48 -8.03 16.56 0.80
C LEU A 48 -9.08 17.65 1.03
N GLY A 49 -10.34 17.40 0.62
CA GLY A 49 -11.47 18.31 0.89
C GLY A 49 -11.78 18.51 2.37
N GLN A 50 -11.35 17.58 3.24
CA GLN A 50 -11.42 17.70 4.71
C GLN A 50 -10.23 18.44 5.32
N GLY A 51 -9.28 18.89 4.48
CA GLY A 51 -8.12 19.68 4.88
C GLY A 51 -6.98 18.84 5.46
N CYS A 52 -6.80 17.59 5.01
CA CYS A 52 -5.64 16.80 5.39
C CYS A 52 -4.36 17.38 4.80
N ASP A 53 -3.28 17.38 5.58
CA ASP A 53 -1.95 17.92 5.24
C ASP A 53 -1.00 16.82 4.76
N CYS A 54 -1.33 15.54 5.04
CA CYS A 54 -0.59 14.37 4.62
C CYS A 54 -1.56 13.23 4.31
N LEU A 55 -1.39 12.52 3.19
CA LEU A 55 -2.15 11.33 2.83
C LEU A 55 -1.32 10.07 3.10
N ILE A 56 -1.93 9.09 3.76
CA ILE A 56 -1.34 7.80 4.07
C ILE A 56 -2.09 6.70 3.31
N SER A 57 -1.39 6.01 2.44
CA SER A 57 -1.88 4.79 1.80
C SER A 57 -1.56 3.59 2.70
N TRP A 58 -2.57 3.04 3.36
CA TRP A 58 -2.44 1.96 4.34
C TRP A 58 -3.01 0.66 3.81
N GLY A 59 -2.22 -0.42 3.78
CA GLY A 59 -2.72 -1.70 3.29
C GLY A 59 -1.65 -2.77 3.10
N VAL A 60 -1.93 -3.70 2.18
CA VAL A 60 -1.05 -4.82 1.84
C VAL A 60 -0.39 -4.61 0.48
N ALA A 61 0.70 -5.35 0.23
CA ALA A 61 1.41 -5.39 -1.05
C ALA A 61 2.02 -6.76 -1.31
N GLY A 62 2.27 -7.07 -2.58
CA GLY A 62 3.11 -8.21 -2.97
C GLY A 62 4.59 -7.83 -2.96
N ALA A 63 5.46 -8.80 -2.61
CA ALA A 63 6.90 -8.62 -2.74
C ALA A 63 7.33 -8.68 -4.22
N LEU A 64 8.24 -7.79 -4.59
CA LEU A 64 9.00 -7.86 -5.84
C LEU A 64 10.47 -8.21 -5.53
N ASP A 65 11.04 -7.60 -4.46
CA ASP A 65 12.38 -7.93 -3.97
C ASP A 65 12.37 -9.31 -3.30
N PRO A 66 13.25 -10.25 -3.72
CA PRO A 66 13.36 -11.58 -3.10
C PRO A 66 13.82 -11.56 -1.64
N GLN A 67 14.33 -10.44 -1.13
CA GLN A 67 14.70 -10.28 0.28
C GLN A 67 13.52 -9.98 1.20
N LEU A 68 12.35 -9.65 0.62
CA LEU A 68 11.15 -9.39 1.40
C LEU A 68 10.42 -10.69 1.76
N ALA A 69 10.07 -10.82 3.02
CA ALA A 69 9.27 -11.93 3.54
C ALA A 69 7.82 -11.51 3.80
N VAL A 70 6.92 -12.48 3.78
CA VAL A 70 5.53 -12.27 4.21
C VAL A 70 5.51 -11.82 5.68
N GLY A 71 4.80 -10.74 5.94
CA GLY A 71 4.74 -10.07 7.25
C GLY A 71 5.71 -8.90 7.39
N ASP A 72 6.66 -8.71 6.47
CA ASP A 72 7.51 -7.50 6.49
C ASP A 72 6.65 -6.25 6.33
N LEU A 73 6.99 -5.22 7.10
CA LEU A 73 6.36 -3.90 7.03
C LEU A 73 7.26 -2.94 6.24
N ILE A 74 6.71 -2.34 5.19
CA ILE A 74 7.39 -1.31 4.40
C ILE A 74 6.76 0.04 4.70
N VAL A 75 7.61 1.05 4.95
CA VAL A 75 7.19 2.44 5.08
C VAL A 75 8.00 3.29 4.11
N THR A 76 7.35 3.84 3.10
CA THR A 76 8.01 4.62 2.06
C THR A 76 7.18 5.82 1.60
N SER A 77 7.84 6.79 0.99
CA SER A 77 7.23 7.93 0.30
C SER A 77 7.53 7.93 -1.21
N ALA A 78 8.05 6.81 -1.75
CA ALA A 78 8.42 6.69 -3.15
C ALA A 78 7.53 5.66 -3.87
N VAL A 79 6.91 6.08 -4.98
CA VAL A 79 6.01 5.26 -5.80
C VAL A 79 6.30 5.49 -7.28
N ILE A 80 6.24 4.44 -8.08
CA ILE A 80 6.25 4.50 -9.54
C ILE A 80 5.00 3.83 -10.10
N ASN A 81 4.41 4.37 -11.15
CA ASN A 81 3.26 3.76 -11.80
C ASN A 81 3.64 3.02 -13.11
N ASP A 82 2.66 2.36 -13.73
CA ASP A 82 2.78 1.63 -14.98
C ASP A 82 3.18 2.51 -16.21
N ARG A 83 3.06 3.84 -16.08
CA ARG A 83 3.52 4.83 -17.06
C ARG A 83 4.93 5.33 -16.78
N SER A 84 5.64 4.72 -15.84
CA SER A 84 6.97 5.15 -15.37
C SER A 84 6.98 6.57 -14.77
N GLU A 85 5.84 7.05 -14.29
CA GLU A 85 5.76 8.31 -13.57
C GLU A 85 6.13 8.07 -12.11
N CYS A 86 7.21 8.73 -11.66
CA CYS A 86 7.69 8.60 -10.29
C CYS A 86 7.12 9.71 -9.40
N PHE A 87 6.73 9.31 -8.19
CA PHE A 87 6.33 10.19 -7.11
C PHE A 87 7.32 9.97 -5.95
N ASN A 88 7.95 11.02 -5.48
CA ASN A 88 8.87 10.97 -4.36
C ASN A 88 8.62 12.17 -3.45
N PHE A 89 8.41 11.89 -2.17
CA PHE A 89 8.12 12.89 -1.16
C PHE A 89 9.18 12.80 -0.06
N ASP A 90 9.86 13.92 0.17
CA ASP A 90 10.78 14.05 1.30
C ASP A 90 10.06 14.87 2.38
N SER A 91 9.74 14.23 3.51
CA SER A 91 9.03 14.89 4.59
C SER A 91 9.48 14.44 5.98
N ASP A 92 9.43 15.37 6.92
CA ASP A 92 9.63 15.06 8.35
C ASP A 92 8.47 14.21 8.92
N ASP A 93 7.29 14.23 8.27
CA ASP A 93 6.15 13.39 8.63
C ASP A 93 6.48 11.91 8.44
N LEU A 94 7.23 11.55 7.38
CA LEU A 94 7.71 10.19 7.16
C LEU A 94 8.58 9.72 8.35
N LYS A 95 9.53 10.57 8.78
CA LYS A 95 10.42 10.25 9.91
C LYS A 95 9.63 10.04 11.20
N SER A 96 8.64 10.89 11.46
CA SER A 96 7.77 10.77 12.64
C SER A 96 6.95 9.48 12.63
N LEU A 97 6.40 9.10 11.47
CA LEU A 97 5.68 7.84 11.33
C LEU A 97 6.60 6.63 11.50
N VAL A 98 7.78 6.66 10.92
CA VAL A 98 8.78 5.59 11.06
C VAL A 98 9.12 5.34 12.51
N GLU A 99 9.36 6.40 13.31
CA GLU A 99 9.61 6.24 14.75
C GLU A 99 8.42 5.58 15.47
N THR A 100 7.19 5.88 15.07
CA THR A 100 5.98 5.24 15.61
C THR A 100 5.95 3.73 15.32
N PHE A 101 6.37 3.33 14.11
CA PHE A 101 6.40 1.91 13.71
C PHE A 101 7.67 1.16 14.08
N LYS A 102 8.67 1.83 14.67
CA LYS A 102 9.94 1.23 15.07
C LYS A 102 9.85 -0.09 15.86
N PRO A 103 8.86 -0.28 16.76
CA PRO A 103 8.69 -1.56 17.46
C PRO A 103 8.33 -2.74 16.53
N LEU A 104 7.87 -2.46 15.31
CA LEU A 104 7.52 -3.45 14.29
C LEU A 104 8.66 -3.70 13.29
N ASP A 105 9.83 -3.10 13.52
CA ASP A 105 11.03 -3.21 12.67
C ASP A 105 10.73 -2.95 11.16
N PRO A 106 10.16 -1.79 10.79
CA PRO A 106 9.77 -1.53 9.42
C PRO A 106 11.00 -1.37 8.52
N LYS A 107 10.91 -1.86 7.30
CA LYS A 107 11.84 -1.50 6.22
C LYS A 107 11.47 -0.11 5.71
N VAL A 108 12.38 0.83 5.88
CA VAL A 108 12.15 2.25 5.58
C VAL A 108 12.78 2.60 4.24
N GLY A 109 12.00 3.27 3.40
CA GLY A 109 12.43 3.64 2.04
C GLY A 109 11.99 2.60 1.02
N GLY A 110 12.75 2.49 -0.07
CA GLY A 110 12.40 1.65 -1.21
C GLY A 110 11.33 2.26 -2.12
N LEU A 111 11.00 1.55 -3.19
CA LEU A 111 10.09 1.99 -4.23
C LEU A 111 8.91 1.01 -4.36
N ILE A 112 7.69 1.52 -4.30
CA ILE A 112 6.49 0.74 -4.63
C ILE A 112 6.17 0.90 -6.11
N TYR A 113 5.99 -0.22 -6.82
CA TYR A 113 5.37 -0.23 -8.15
C TYR A 113 3.85 -0.33 -7.98
N SER A 114 3.13 0.68 -8.45
CA SER A 114 1.67 0.73 -8.31
C SER A 114 0.99 0.58 -9.66
N THR A 115 0.17 -0.45 -9.81
CA THR A 115 -0.44 -0.87 -11.09
C THR A 115 -1.96 -0.93 -11.01
N GLU A 116 -2.63 -0.92 -12.19
CA GLU A 116 -4.09 -1.09 -12.26
C GLU A 116 -4.54 -2.56 -12.13
N LYS A 117 -3.62 -3.51 -12.38
CA LYS A 117 -3.91 -4.95 -12.39
C LYS A 117 -3.01 -5.68 -11.42
N PRO A 118 -3.49 -6.75 -10.78
CA PRO A 118 -2.62 -7.58 -9.97
C PRO A 118 -1.48 -8.18 -10.79
N VAL A 119 -0.35 -8.42 -10.16
CA VAL A 119 0.84 -9.08 -10.72
C VAL A 119 0.93 -10.50 -10.15
N PRO A 120 0.27 -11.49 -10.79
CA PRO A 120 0.12 -12.80 -10.18
C PRO A 120 1.31 -13.74 -10.38
N LEU A 121 2.13 -13.54 -11.41
CA LEU A 121 3.19 -14.49 -11.76
C LEU A 121 4.53 -14.06 -11.18
N ALA A 122 5.29 -15.00 -10.65
CA ALA A 122 6.63 -14.78 -10.11
C ALA A 122 7.57 -14.17 -11.15
N ILE A 123 7.46 -14.62 -12.41
CA ILE A 123 8.29 -14.07 -13.50
C ILE A 123 7.98 -12.58 -13.76
N GLU A 124 6.70 -12.17 -13.70
CA GLU A 124 6.31 -10.77 -13.87
C GLU A 124 6.82 -9.90 -12.71
N LYS A 125 6.79 -10.43 -11.48
CA LYS A 125 7.34 -9.77 -10.29
C LYS A 125 8.84 -9.55 -10.44
N GLN A 126 9.57 -10.56 -10.88
CA GLN A 126 11.01 -10.47 -11.14
C GLN A 126 11.31 -9.40 -12.21
N GLU A 127 10.60 -9.42 -13.35
CA GLU A 127 10.79 -8.43 -14.42
C GLU A 127 10.57 -6.98 -13.92
N LEU A 128 9.55 -6.76 -13.09
CA LEU A 128 9.28 -5.45 -12.49
C LEU A 128 10.38 -5.02 -11.53
N HIS A 129 10.88 -5.94 -10.70
CA HIS A 129 12.00 -5.66 -9.79
C HIS A 129 13.26 -5.29 -10.56
N GLU A 130 13.64 -6.09 -11.57
CA GLU A 130 14.83 -5.85 -12.39
C GLU A 130 14.74 -4.52 -13.17
N LYS A 131 13.56 -4.21 -13.71
CA LYS A 131 13.35 -3.03 -14.54
C LYS A 131 13.29 -1.72 -13.76
N PHE A 132 12.63 -1.73 -12.60
CA PHE A 132 12.32 -0.50 -11.87
C PHE A 132 13.04 -0.39 -10.53
N CYS A 133 13.75 -1.43 -10.09
CA CYS A 133 14.29 -1.55 -8.74
C CYS A 133 13.20 -1.36 -7.66
N ALA A 134 11.95 -1.71 -8.00
CA ALA A 134 10.84 -1.64 -7.07
C ALA A 134 10.87 -2.84 -6.11
N GLU A 135 10.63 -2.60 -4.83
CA GLU A 135 10.68 -3.63 -3.80
C GLU A 135 9.35 -4.35 -3.61
N SER A 136 8.24 -3.64 -3.87
CA SER A 136 6.90 -4.19 -3.70
C SER A 136 5.92 -3.64 -4.75
N VAL A 137 4.77 -4.31 -4.86
CA VAL A 137 3.71 -3.94 -5.80
C VAL A 137 2.36 -3.81 -5.09
N ASP A 138 1.63 -2.75 -5.42
CA ASP A 138 0.25 -2.51 -4.98
C ASP A 138 -0.65 -2.02 -6.11
N MET A 139 -1.89 -1.63 -5.78
CA MET A 139 -2.88 -1.19 -6.76
C MET A 139 -3.46 0.21 -6.48
N GLU A 140 -2.97 0.93 -5.48
CA GLU A 140 -3.60 2.17 -5.00
C GLU A 140 -2.62 3.34 -4.84
N SER A 141 -1.39 3.08 -4.44
CA SER A 141 -0.44 4.11 -3.99
C SER A 141 -0.19 5.20 -5.01
N ALA A 142 -0.05 4.87 -6.29
CA ALA A 142 0.20 5.89 -7.32
C ALA A 142 -0.94 6.88 -7.48
N ALA A 143 -2.19 6.44 -7.36
CA ALA A 143 -3.35 7.32 -7.46
C ALA A 143 -3.42 8.30 -6.28
N ILE A 144 -3.11 7.83 -5.06
CA ILE A 144 -3.08 8.66 -3.85
C ILE A 144 -1.89 9.63 -3.92
N ALA A 145 -0.70 9.14 -4.28
CA ALA A 145 0.51 9.94 -4.43
C ALA A 145 0.32 11.05 -5.46
N LYS A 146 -0.38 10.76 -6.57
CA LYS A 146 -0.71 11.77 -7.57
C LYS A 146 -1.58 12.89 -7.00
N VAL A 147 -2.61 12.57 -6.23
CA VAL A 147 -3.48 13.57 -5.58
C VAL A 147 -2.67 14.41 -4.59
N ALA A 148 -1.82 13.79 -3.78
CA ALA A 148 -0.96 14.49 -2.83
C ALA A 148 0.00 15.45 -3.53
N ARG A 149 0.68 15.01 -4.61
CA ARG A 149 1.57 15.84 -5.41
C ARG A 149 0.85 17.03 -6.02
N ASP A 150 -0.30 16.78 -6.65
CA ASP A 150 -1.06 17.84 -7.35
C ASP A 150 -1.59 18.88 -6.33
N ALA A 151 -1.83 18.47 -5.08
CA ALA A 151 -2.22 19.36 -3.97
C ALA A 151 -1.02 19.92 -3.17
N GLN A 152 0.22 19.54 -3.49
CA GLN A 152 1.45 19.95 -2.79
C GLN A 152 1.44 19.61 -1.29
N ILE A 153 0.88 18.45 -0.93
CA ILE A 153 0.89 17.88 0.43
C ILE A 153 1.72 16.60 0.47
N ASN A 154 2.04 16.13 1.68
CA ASN A 154 2.83 14.94 1.88
C ASN A 154 2.07 13.64 1.58
N PHE A 155 2.81 12.60 1.24
CA PHE A 155 2.32 11.26 1.00
C PHE A 155 3.25 10.23 1.64
N ILE A 156 2.66 9.20 2.24
CA ILE A 156 3.36 8.05 2.81
C ILE A 156 2.58 6.79 2.46
N ALA A 157 3.27 5.73 2.09
CA ALA A 157 2.70 4.39 1.95
C ALA A 157 3.20 3.49 3.08
N VAL A 158 2.27 2.76 3.70
CA VAL A 158 2.55 1.72 4.70
C VAL A 158 1.98 0.42 4.18
N ARG A 159 2.84 -0.58 3.98
CA ARG A 159 2.48 -1.86 3.35
C ARG A 159 3.00 -3.04 4.16
N CYS A 160 2.10 -3.99 4.44
CA CYS A 160 2.48 -5.31 4.93
C CYS A 160 2.57 -6.26 3.73
N ILE A 161 3.68 -6.97 3.60
CA ILE A 161 3.87 -7.96 2.53
C ILE A 161 3.01 -9.18 2.79
N VAL A 162 2.22 -9.59 1.80
CA VAL A 162 1.29 -10.74 1.91
C VAL A 162 1.61 -11.89 0.98
N ASP A 163 2.47 -11.68 -0.02
CA ASP A 163 2.91 -12.73 -0.92
C ASP A 163 4.37 -12.52 -1.36
N ARG A 164 5.05 -13.61 -1.66
CA ARG A 164 6.48 -13.63 -2.01
C ARG A 164 6.70 -13.30 -3.48
N SER A 165 7.90 -12.81 -3.79
CA SER A 165 8.31 -12.50 -5.17
C SER A 165 8.49 -13.77 -6.03
N ASP A 166 8.89 -14.88 -5.43
CA ASP A 166 9.23 -16.16 -6.09
C ASP A 166 8.05 -17.14 -6.22
N CYS A 167 6.83 -16.70 -5.84
CA CYS A 167 5.63 -17.53 -5.86
C CYS A 167 4.54 -16.91 -6.74
N ASP A 168 3.89 -17.75 -7.54
CA ASP A 168 2.68 -17.37 -8.26
C ASP A 168 1.50 -17.24 -7.30
N LEU A 169 0.67 -16.22 -7.49
CA LEU A 169 -0.59 -16.12 -6.76
C LEU A 169 -1.56 -17.22 -7.22
N PRO A 170 -2.26 -17.88 -6.28
CA PRO A 170 -3.28 -18.85 -6.64
C PRO A 170 -4.35 -18.24 -7.57
N VAL A 171 -4.83 -19.00 -8.56
CA VAL A 171 -5.88 -18.55 -9.48
C VAL A 171 -7.14 -18.07 -8.73
N ALA A 172 -7.46 -18.68 -7.58
CA ALA A 172 -8.54 -18.22 -6.73
C ALA A 172 -8.31 -16.82 -6.15
N ALA A 173 -7.07 -16.40 -5.93
CA ALA A 173 -6.73 -15.05 -5.49
C ALA A 173 -6.93 -14.05 -6.63
N THR A 174 -6.50 -14.39 -7.85
CA THR A 174 -6.65 -13.53 -9.03
C THR A 174 -8.10 -13.39 -9.47
N SER A 175 -8.92 -14.44 -9.35
CA SER A 175 -10.36 -14.40 -9.65
C SER A 175 -11.19 -13.58 -8.65
N SER A 176 -10.61 -13.24 -7.50
CA SER A 176 -11.24 -12.38 -6.50
C SER A 176 -11.26 -10.89 -6.91
N PHE A 177 -10.48 -10.51 -7.91
CA PHE A 177 -10.50 -9.19 -8.51
C PHE A 177 -11.63 -9.13 -9.54
N LYS A 178 -12.83 -8.74 -9.11
CA LYS A 178 -13.99 -8.58 -10.00
C LYS A 178 -13.83 -7.32 -10.84
N ASP A 179 -14.39 -7.32 -12.05
CA ASP A 179 -14.39 -6.20 -13.01
C ASP A 179 -14.92 -4.86 -12.44
N ASN A 180 -15.57 -4.90 -11.29
CA ASN A 180 -16.11 -3.72 -10.60
C ASN A 180 -15.18 -3.14 -9.51
N GLY A 181 -13.93 -3.58 -9.43
CA GLY A 181 -12.94 -3.12 -8.43
C GLY A 181 -13.22 -3.60 -7.00
N LYS A 182 -14.17 -4.53 -6.80
CA LYS A 182 -14.38 -5.15 -5.49
C LYS A 182 -13.50 -6.39 -5.38
N VAL A 183 -12.54 -6.33 -4.47
CA VAL A 183 -11.75 -7.49 -4.09
C VAL A 183 -12.53 -8.29 -3.06
N ASP A 184 -12.74 -9.57 -3.32
CA ASP A 184 -13.22 -10.48 -2.29
C ASP A 184 -12.03 -10.87 -1.40
N VAL A 185 -11.76 -10.00 -0.42
CA VAL A 185 -10.65 -10.15 0.53
C VAL A 185 -10.72 -11.47 1.28
N PHE A 186 -11.93 -11.95 1.55
CA PHE A 186 -12.09 -13.22 2.23
C PHE A 186 -11.62 -14.38 1.34
N GLN A 187 -11.89 -14.32 0.05
CA GLN A 187 -11.36 -15.30 -0.91
C GLN A 187 -9.84 -15.16 -1.09
N LEU A 188 -9.31 -13.92 -1.13
CA LEU A 188 -7.88 -13.67 -1.19
C LEU A 188 -7.16 -14.24 0.05
N LEU A 189 -7.58 -13.86 1.24
CA LEU A 189 -7.02 -14.38 2.49
C LEU A 189 -7.21 -15.88 2.64
N LYS A 190 -8.37 -16.41 2.25
CA LYS A 190 -8.63 -17.85 2.27
C LYS A 190 -7.74 -18.59 1.28
N ALA A 191 -7.52 -18.06 0.08
CA ALA A 191 -6.61 -18.65 -0.90
C ALA A 191 -5.16 -18.66 -0.39
N LEU A 192 -4.71 -17.58 0.26
CA LEU A 192 -3.40 -17.50 0.89
C LEU A 192 -3.24 -18.45 2.09
N THR A 193 -4.29 -18.64 2.89
CA THR A 193 -4.24 -19.54 4.06
C THR A 193 -4.45 -21.02 3.70
N GLN A 194 -5.09 -21.34 2.57
CA GLN A 194 -5.29 -22.72 2.12
C GLN A 194 -4.06 -23.32 1.42
N ASN A 195 -3.06 -22.51 1.08
CA ASN A 195 -1.77 -22.96 0.58
C ASN A 195 -0.63 -22.51 1.51
N PRO A 196 -0.56 -23.02 2.75
CA PRO A 196 0.44 -22.60 3.73
C PRO A 196 1.89 -22.91 3.29
N LEU A 197 2.09 -23.82 2.33
CA LEU A 197 3.40 -24.12 1.74
C LEU A 197 3.93 -22.99 0.82
N GLN A 198 3.12 -22.01 0.47
CA GLN A 198 3.55 -20.81 -0.27
C GLN A 198 3.81 -19.61 0.66
N LEU A 199 3.58 -19.78 1.97
CA LEU A 199 3.81 -18.78 3.01
C LEU A 199 5.07 -19.09 3.85
N VAL A 200 5.81 -20.17 3.51
CA VAL A 200 7.03 -20.58 4.23
C VAL A 200 8.24 -20.43 3.32
#